data_11681a0e97984f9075d4867f5b4a103b
#
_entry.id   11681a0e97984f9075d4867f5b4a103b
#
_cell.length_a   1.000
_cell.length_b   1.000
_cell.length_c   1.000
_cell.angle_alpha   90.00
_cell.angle_beta   90.00
_cell.angle_gamma   90.00
#
_symmetry.space_group_name_H-M   'P 1'
#
loop_
_entity.id
_entity.type
_entity.pdbx_description
1 polymer ?
#
loop_
_entity_poly.entity_id
_entity_poly.type
_entity_poly.pdbx_seq_one_letter_code
_entity_poly.pdbx_strand_id
1 'polypeptide(L)'
;DLHISLHSFPTRRSSDLTQIGYRGLYRKKAKAPFRISRSKIELFTECPRCFWLETVKGIKRPNTPPFLINSAIDQLLKREFDTYRKKDEQHPWQIENNIQAKPYADDKLDEWRENFVGMQFEHTKSNLLIFGAVDDIWINEKKELIVVDYKATAKTQEITELGPIGGWHDVYRRQMEVYQWILRQLGHSVSS
;
A
#
# COMPACT_ATOMS: atom_id res chain seq x y z
N ASP A 1 -3.01 25.34 33.00
CA ASP A 1 -3.39 26.05 31.78
C ASP A 1 -2.64 25.44 30.61
N LEU A 2 -3.34 24.61 29.83
CA LEU A 2 -2.83 23.99 28.62
C LEU A 2 -3.06 24.98 27.46
N HIS A 3 -2.00 25.66 27.04
CA HIS A 3 -2.01 26.44 25.79
C HIS A 3 -1.96 25.50 24.59
N ILE A 4 -3.10 25.27 23.96
CA ILE A 4 -3.17 24.63 22.64
C ILE A 4 -2.87 25.69 21.59
N SER A 5 -1.66 25.66 21.03
CA SER A 5 -1.30 26.48 19.87
C SER A 5 -1.94 25.88 18.62
N LEU A 6 -2.97 26.51 18.11
CA LEU A 6 -3.55 26.19 16.79
C LEU A 6 -2.60 26.69 15.70
N HIS A 7 -1.75 25.79 15.20
CA HIS A 7 -1.02 26.08 13.95
C HIS A 7 -2.02 26.09 12.80
N SER A 8 -2.18 27.27 12.20
CA SER A 8 -2.96 27.46 10.98
C SER A 8 -2.37 26.60 9.87
N PHE A 9 -3.14 25.65 9.35
CA PHE A 9 -2.80 24.93 8.13
C PHE A 9 -2.71 25.93 6.99
N PRO A 10 -1.67 25.87 6.13
CA PRO A 10 -1.58 26.74 4.96
C PRO A 10 -2.77 26.46 4.05
N THR A 11 -3.61 27.46 3.86
CA THR A 11 -4.70 27.43 2.88
C THR A 11 -4.09 27.36 1.49
N ARG A 12 -4.25 26.22 0.81
CA ARG A 12 -3.85 26.07 -0.58
C ARG A 12 -4.60 27.07 -1.45
N ARG A 13 -3.87 27.81 -2.29
CA ARG A 13 -4.47 28.78 -3.22
C ARG A 13 -5.38 28.06 -4.22
N SER A 14 -6.47 28.71 -4.63
CA SER A 14 -7.44 28.21 -5.62
C SER A 14 -6.81 27.74 -6.94
N SER A 15 -5.66 28.33 -7.34
CA SER A 15 -4.88 27.92 -8.51
C SER A 15 -4.26 26.52 -8.39
N ASP A 16 -3.99 26.03 -7.17
CA ASP A 16 -3.41 24.71 -6.95
C ASP A 16 -4.46 23.59 -7.10
N LEU A 17 -5.72 23.91 -6.83
CA LEU A 17 -6.84 22.97 -6.95
C LEU A 17 -7.18 22.65 -8.41
N THR A 18 -6.98 23.61 -9.33
CA THR A 18 -7.21 23.40 -10.77
C THR A 18 -6.14 22.54 -11.42
N GLN A 19 -4.91 22.53 -10.93
CA GLN A 19 -3.85 21.63 -11.42
C GLN A 19 -4.00 20.20 -10.89
N ILE A 20 -4.54 20.00 -9.69
CA ILE A 20 -4.76 18.68 -9.07
C ILE A 20 -5.90 17.92 -9.76
N GLY A 21 -6.95 18.62 -10.24
CA GLY A 21 -8.12 18.02 -10.87
C GLY A 21 -7.84 17.26 -12.19
N TYR A 22 -6.76 17.59 -12.90
CA TYR A 22 -6.43 16.98 -14.20
C TYR A 22 -5.37 15.88 -14.15
N ARG A 23 -4.61 15.73 -13.07
CA ARG A 23 -3.51 14.74 -12.97
C ARG A 23 -3.94 13.30 -12.76
N GLY A 24 -5.22 13.05 -12.49
CA GLY A 24 -5.72 11.71 -12.15
C GLY A 24 -6.66 11.07 -13.16
N LEU A 25 -7.05 11.75 -14.25
CA LEU A 25 -8.00 11.19 -15.22
C LEU A 25 -7.29 10.51 -16.39
N TYR A 26 -7.83 9.36 -16.80
CA TYR A 26 -7.36 8.64 -17.96
C TYR A 26 -7.66 9.41 -19.25
N ARG A 27 -6.67 9.51 -20.13
CA ARG A 27 -6.79 10.10 -21.47
C ARG A 27 -6.18 9.14 -22.49
N LYS A 28 -6.99 8.66 -23.43
CA LYS A 28 -6.62 7.64 -24.42
C LYS A 28 -5.34 7.95 -25.24
N LYS A 29 -5.01 9.22 -25.42
CA LYS A 29 -3.86 9.68 -26.23
C LYS A 29 -2.81 10.40 -25.40
N ALA A 30 -2.81 10.23 -24.08
CA ALA A 30 -1.79 10.82 -23.22
C ALA A 30 -0.42 10.21 -23.53
N LYS A 31 0.62 11.05 -23.63
CA LYS A 31 2.02 10.59 -23.77
C LYS A 31 2.53 9.98 -22.46
N ALA A 32 2.17 10.60 -21.33
CA ALA A 32 2.56 10.09 -20.02
C ALA A 32 1.70 8.88 -19.62
N PRO A 33 2.29 7.89 -18.93
CA PRO A 33 1.56 6.72 -18.48
C PRO A 33 0.47 7.10 -17.48
N PHE A 34 -0.66 6.41 -17.58
CA PHE A 34 -1.73 6.58 -16.59
C PHE A 34 -1.35 5.88 -15.30
N ARG A 35 -1.36 6.62 -14.19
CA ARG A 35 -1.06 6.08 -12.87
C ARG A 35 -2.24 5.28 -12.34
N ILE A 36 -2.01 4.00 -12.07
CA ILE A 36 -3.01 3.10 -11.51
C ILE A 36 -2.51 2.49 -10.20
N SER A 37 -3.18 2.84 -9.10
CA SER A 37 -2.85 2.29 -7.79
C SER A 37 -3.45 0.90 -7.60
N ARG A 38 -2.90 0.12 -6.64
CA ARG A 38 -3.48 -1.14 -6.20
C ARG A 38 -4.97 -1.02 -5.89
N SER A 39 -5.38 0.03 -5.19
CA SER A 39 -6.79 0.27 -4.86
C SER A 39 -7.67 0.55 -6.09
N LYS A 40 -7.13 1.13 -7.16
CA LYS A 40 -7.85 1.27 -8.43
C LYS A 40 -7.97 -0.04 -9.19
N ILE A 41 -6.98 -0.91 -9.10
CA ILE A 41 -7.06 -2.28 -9.64
C ILE A 41 -8.16 -3.05 -8.91
N GLU A 42 -8.21 -2.94 -7.57
CA GLU A 42 -9.30 -3.53 -6.78
C GLU A 42 -10.66 -2.97 -7.17
N LEU A 43 -10.79 -1.65 -7.32
CA LEU A 43 -12.03 -1.02 -7.76
C LEU A 43 -12.50 -1.54 -9.13
N PHE A 44 -11.57 -1.79 -10.05
CA PHE A 44 -11.90 -2.39 -11.36
C PHE A 44 -12.43 -3.81 -11.22
N THR A 45 -11.79 -4.63 -10.39
CA THR A 45 -12.19 -6.02 -10.14
C THR A 45 -13.58 -6.07 -9.47
N GLU A 46 -13.84 -5.19 -8.51
CA GLU A 46 -15.10 -5.09 -7.80
C GLU A 46 -16.23 -4.54 -8.68
N CYS A 47 -15.95 -3.45 -9.41
CA CYS A 47 -16.96 -2.74 -10.20
C CYS A 47 -16.32 -1.97 -11.38
N PRO A 48 -16.24 -2.57 -12.57
CA PRO A 48 -15.68 -1.90 -13.76
C PRO A 48 -16.37 -0.57 -14.09
N ARG A 49 -17.67 -0.46 -13.86
CA ARG A 49 -18.44 0.79 -14.06
C ARG A 49 -17.96 1.90 -13.11
N CYS A 50 -17.77 1.58 -11.82
CA CYS A 50 -17.30 2.55 -10.85
C CYS A 50 -15.85 2.98 -11.15
N PHE A 51 -15.00 2.03 -11.54
CA PHE A 51 -13.65 2.31 -12.01
C PHE A 51 -13.66 3.28 -13.21
N TRP A 52 -14.51 3.03 -14.21
CA TRP A 52 -14.62 3.91 -15.37
C TRP A 52 -15.12 5.31 -14.99
N LEU A 53 -16.15 5.41 -14.14
CA LEU A 53 -16.66 6.69 -13.66
C LEU A 53 -15.58 7.50 -12.94
N GLU A 54 -14.81 6.86 -12.06
CA GLU A 54 -13.74 7.53 -11.33
C GLU A 54 -12.56 7.89 -12.24
N THR A 55 -12.10 6.96 -13.07
CA THR A 55 -10.87 7.15 -13.86
C THR A 55 -11.07 8.03 -15.09
N VAL A 56 -12.25 8.02 -15.70
CA VAL A 56 -12.54 8.76 -16.95
C VAL A 56 -13.38 10.01 -16.70
N LYS A 57 -14.33 9.93 -15.76
CA LYS A 57 -15.26 11.04 -15.48
C LYS A 57 -14.92 11.82 -14.22
N GLY A 58 -14.02 11.32 -13.36
CA GLY A 58 -13.69 11.95 -12.09
C GLY A 58 -14.78 11.83 -11.02
N ILE A 59 -15.79 10.99 -11.26
CA ILE A 59 -16.91 10.75 -10.32
C ILE A 59 -16.51 9.64 -9.37
N LYS A 60 -16.18 10.01 -8.13
CA LYS A 60 -15.75 9.07 -7.09
C LYS A 60 -16.93 8.51 -6.30
N ARG A 61 -16.75 7.31 -5.74
CA ARG A 61 -17.62 6.80 -4.69
C ARG A 61 -17.53 7.70 -3.44
N PRO A 62 -18.60 7.79 -2.63
CA PRO A 62 -18.52 8.44 -1.32
C PRO A 62 -17.39 7.82 -0.48
N ASN A 63 -16.64 8.67 0.21
CA ASN A 63 -15.59 8.20 1.11
C ASN A 63 -16.22 7.61 2.37
N THR A 64 -15.67 6.50 2.85
CA THR A 64 -15.93 6.00 4.19
C THR A 64 -15.10 6.78 5.21
N PRO A 65 -15.57 6.95 6.46
CA PRO A 65 -14.75 7.54 7.52
C PRO A 65 -13.43 6.78 7.70
N PRO A 66 -12.32 7.47 7.94
CA PRO A 66 -11.03 6.81 8.16
C PRO A 66 -11.02 6.04 9.49
N PHE A 67 -10.41 4.85 9.49
CA PHE A 67 -10.18 4.06 10.69
C PHE A 67 -8.87 4.51 11.37
N LEU A 68 -8.94 5.54 12.22
CA LEU A 68 -7.77 6.16 12.84
C LEU A 68 -6.95 5.20 13.72
N ILE A 69 -7.62 4.28 14.42
CA ILE A 69 -6.96 3.31 15.30
C ILE A 69 -6.09 2.34 14.49
N ASN A 70 -6.56 1.91 13.32
CA ASN A 70 -5.80 1.02 12.45
C ASN A 70 -4.52 1.70 11.93
N SER A 71 -4.62 2.98 11.59
CA SER A 71 -3.44 3.76 11.17
C SER A 71 -2.42 3.95 12.28
N ALA A 72 -2.87 4.11 13.53
CA ALA A 72 -1.99 4.21 14.68
C ALA A 72 -1.24 2.89 14.95
N ILE A 73 -1.95 1.76 14.90
CA ILE A 73 -1.37 0.42 15.07
C ILE A 73 -0.35 0.13 13.97
N ASP A 74 -0.68 0.41 12.70
CA ASP A 74 0.22 0.27 11.57
C ASP A 74 1.55 1.04 11.79
N GLN A 75 1.45 2.31 12.21
CA GLN A 75 2.63 3.12 12.51
C GLN A 75 3.47 2.58 13.67
N LEU A 76 2.83 2.05 14.72
CA LEU A 76 3.54 1.45 15.85
C LEU A 76 4.32 0.22 15.41
N LEU A 77 3.67 -0.69 14.68
CA LEU A 77 4.32 -1.91 14.15
C LEU A 77 5.50 -1.57 13.23
N LYS A 78 5.33 -0.63 12.30
CA LYS A 78 6.44 -0.17 11.45
C LYS A 78 7.64 0.29 12.25
N ARG A 79 7.44 1.13 13.29
CA ARG A 79 8.53 1.61 14.16
C ARG A 79 9.19 0.48 14.96
N GLU A 80 8.40 -0.46 15.45
CA GLU A 80 8.89 -1.60 16.20
C GLU A 80 9.78 -2.49 15.32
N PHE A 81 9.29 -2.92 14.16
CA PHE A 81 10.07 -3.71 13.21
C PHE A 81 11.31 -2.96 12.69
N ASP A 82 11.25 -1.63 12.52
CA ASP A 82 12.41 -0.81 12.13
C ASP A 82 13.53 -0.82 13.16
N THR A 83 13.23 -1.04 14.45
CA THR A 83 14.24 -1.21 15.49
C THR A 83 15.09 -2.46 15.26
N TYR A 84 14.46 -3.57 14.86
CA TYR A 84 15.14 -4.83 14.54
C TYR A 84 15.81 -4.79 13.17
N ARG A 85 15.22 -4.11 12.20
CA ARG A 85 15.80 -3.85 10.88
C ARG A 85 17.17 -3.17 10.98
N LYS A 86 17.28 -2.14 11.83
CA LYS A 86 18.54 -1.41 12.07
C LYS A 86 19.62 -2.26 12.67
N LYS A 87 19.25 -3.30 13.43
CA LYS A 87 20.17 -4.26 14.05
C LYS A 87 20.48 -5.46 13.16
N ASP A 88 19.78 -5.58 12.04
CA ASP A 88 19.78 -6.76 11.15
C ASP A 88 19.33 -8.06 11.88
N GLU A 89 18.42 -7.91 12.83
CA GLU A 89 17.93 -9.00 13.70
C GLU A 89 16.49 -9.38 13.37
N GLN A 90 16.14 -10.62 13.74
CA GLN A 90 14.78 -11.11 13.71
C GLN A 90 13.97 -10.49 14.86
N HIS A 91 12.72 -10.13 14.61
CA HIS A 91 11.83 -9.66 15.66
C HIS A 91 11.39 -10.82 16.58
N PRO A 92 11.27 -10.65 17.92
CA PRO A 92 10.86 -11.71 18.84
C PRO A 92 9.56 -12.39 18.44
N TRP A 93 8.56 -11.61 17.96
CA TRP A 93 7.30 -12.18 17.47
C TRP A 93 7.51 -13.11 16.26
N GLN A 94 8.45 -12.84 15.37
CA GLN A 94 8.79 -13.72 14.25
C GLN A 94 9.39 -15.04 14.77
N ILE A 95 10.24 -14.97 15.80
CA ILE A 95 10.86 -16.14 16.44
C ILE A 95 9.78 -17.00 17.11
N GLU A 96 8.92 -16.41 17.93
CA GLU A 96 7.82 -17.09 18.63
C GLU A 96 6.85 -17.78 17.67
N ASN A 97 6.63 -17.22 16.50
CA ASN A 97 5.74 -17.77 15.47
C ASN A 97 6.47 -18.61 14.41
N ASN A 98 7.74 -18.97 14.64
CA ASN A 98 8.56 -19.79 13.72
C ASN A 98 8.65 -19.24 12.29
N ILE A 99 8.61 -17.92 12.13
CA ILE A 99 8.75 -17.26 10.84
C ILE A 99 10.24 -17.08 10.54
N GLN A 100 10.75 -17.85 9.57
CA GLN A 100 12.17 -17.84 9.17
C GLN A 100 12.46 -16.63 8.24
N ALA A 101 12.28 -15.44 8.78
CA ALA A 101 12.50 -14.18 8.07
C ALA A 101 12.86 -13.07 9.05
N LYS A 102 13.52 -12.03 8.56
CA LYS A 102 13.79 -10.80 9.32
C LYS A 102 13.38 -9.56 8.52
N PRO A 103 13.20 -8.41 9.19
CA PRO A 103 12.91 -7.15 8.51
C PRO A 103 13.99 -6.80 7.48
N TYR A 104 13.60 -6.57 6.23
CA TYR A 104 14.52 -6.26 5.14
C TYR A 104 14.91 -4.79 5.14
N ALA A 105 16.21 -4.51 5.09
CA ALA A 105 16.76 -3.16 4.98
C ALA A 105 17.04 -2.82 3.51
N ASP A 106 16.48 -1.71 3.03
CA ASP A 106 16.70 -1.16 1.70
C ASP A 106 16.56 0.36 1.74
N ASP A 107 17.40 1.07 1.00
CA ASP A 107 17.38 2.54 0.95
C ASP A 107 16.05 3.09 0.37
N LYS A 108 15.32 2.29 -0.39
CA LYS A 108 14.03 2.65 -0.99
C LYS A 108 12.83 2.29 -0.12
N LEU A 109 13.02 1.63 1.03
CA LEU A 109 11.91 1.14 1.84
C LEU A 109 10.97 2.26 2.29
N ASP A 110 11.51 3.40 2.68
CA ASP A 110 10.70 4.55 3.08
C ASP A 110 9.87 5.09 1.91
N GLU A 111 10.44 5.12 0.70
CA GLU A 111 9.70 5.45 -0.54
C GLU A 111 8.61 4.42 -0.84
N TRP A 112 8.91 3.12 -0.67
CA TRP A 112 7.95 2.03 -0.91
C TRP A 112 6.76 2.05 0.06
N ARG A 113 6.97 2.59 1.25
CA ARG A 113 5.94 2.78 2.29
C ARG A 113 5.14 4.07 2.11
N GLU A 114 5.62 5.01 1.29
CA GLU A 114 5.00 6.31 1.12
C GLU A 114 3.71 6.21 0.31
N ASN A 115 2.59 6.62 0.89
CA ASN A 115 1.32 6.68 0.20
C ASN A 115 1.42 7.60 -1.03
N PHE A 116 0.84 7.20 -2.15
CA PHE A 116 0.86 7.90 -3.45
C PHE A 116 2.19 7.87 -4.20
N VAL A 117 3.28 7.43 -3.60
CA VAL A 117 4.56 7.10 -4.24
C VAL A 117 4.64 5.59 -4.38
N GLY A 118 5.03 4.90 -3.32
CA GLY A 118 5.09 3.45 -3.23
C GLY A 118 6.08 2.82 -4.20
N MET A 119 6.05 1.51 -4.28
CA MET A 119 6.72 0.77 -5.36
C MET A 119 6.03 1.07 -6.68
N GLN A 120 6.80 1.28 -7.75
CA GLN A 120 6.27 1.68 -9.05
C GLN A 120 6.87 0.84 -10.17
N PHE A 121 6.03 0.42 -11.11
CA PHE A 121 6.46 -0.24 -12.34
C PHE A 121 5.72 0.32 -13.55
N GLU A 122 6.47 0.74 -14.57
CA GLU A 122 5.90 1.23 -15.82
C GLU A 122 5.71 0.08 -16.81
N HIS A 123 4.46 -0.25 -17.09
CA HIS A 123 4.10 -1.21 -18.12
C HIS A 123 3.90 -0.50 -19.45
N THR A 124 4.97 -0.39 -20.23
CA THR A 124 5.04 0.41 -21.47
C THR A 124 4.01 0.00 -22.52
N LYS A 125 3.73 -1.32 -22.68
CA LYS A 125 2.75 -1.82 -23.66
C LYS A 125 1.34 -1.26 -23.46
N SER A 126 0.92 -1.05 -22.21
CA SER A 126 -0.41 -0.48 -21.88
C SER A 126 -0.36 0.99 -21.52
N ASN A 127 0.82 1.60 -21.50
CA ASN A 127 1.03 2.99 -21.04
C ASN A 127 0.46 3.23 -19.63
N LEU A 128 0.75 2.29 -18.71
CA LEU A 128 0.33 2.34 -17.31
C LEU A 128 1.54 2.42 -16.39
N LEU A 129 1.45 3.28 -15.36
CA LEU A 129 2.35 3.27 -14.21
C LEU A 129 1.60 2.61 -13.05
N ILE A 130 1.92 1.36 -12.75
CA ILE A 130 1.30 0.58 -11.68
C ILE A 130 2.07 0.86 -10.39
N PHE A 131 1.36 1.18 -9.31
CA PHE A 131 2.01 1.49 -8.04
C PHE A 131 1.20 1.06 -6.83
N GLY A 132 1.91 0.91 -5.71
CA GLY A 132 1.31 0.64 -4.41
C GLY A 132 2.30 0.76 -3.27
N ALA A 133 1.83 1.23 -2.13
CA ALA A 133 2.62 1.33 -0.91
C ALA A 133 2.44 0.07 -0.08
N VAL A 134 3.55 -0.53 0.34
CA VAL A 134 3.58 -1.67 1.27
C VAL A 134 3.66 -1.16 2.70
N ASP A 135 3.22 -1.97 3.65
CA ASP A 135 3.44 -1.66 5.06
C ASP A 135 4.84 -2.06 5.47
N ASP A 136 5.30 -3.25 5.05
CA ASP A 136 6.64 -3.72 5.31
C ASP A 136 7.14 -4.76 4.30
N ILE A 137 8.46 -4.99 4.33
CA ILE A 137 9.13 -6.04 3.58
C ILE A 137 10.05 -6.80 4.53
N TRP A 138 9.97 -8.13 4.50
CA TRP A 138 10.91 -9.01 5.19
C TRP A 138 11.73 -9.82 4.19
N ILE A 139 12.80 -10.44 4.65
CA ILE A 139 13.65 -11.30 3.83
C ILE A 139 13.84 -12.66 4.53
N ASN A 140 13.69 -13.75 3.79
CA ASN A 140 13.92 -15.09 4.29
C ASN A 140 15.38 -15.56 4.08
N GLU A 141 15.72 -16.74 4.56
CA GLU A 141 17.05 -17.33 4.43
C GLU A 141 17.45 -17.59 2.96
N LYS A 142 16.48 -17.82 2.08
CA LYS A 142 16.70 -18.00 0.63
C LYS A 142 16.94 -16.69 -0.12
N LYS A 143 17.00 -15.56 0.59
CA LYS A 143 17.11 -14.20 0.03
C LYS A 143 15.90 -13.80 -0.81
N GLU A 144 14.74 -14.35 -0.52
CA GLU A 144 13.48 -13.95 -1.14
C GLU A 144 12.79 -12.90 -0.27
N LEU A 145 12.24 -11.87 -0.90
CA LEU A 145 11.46 -10.86 -0.22
C LEU A 145 10.06 -11.37 0.10
N ILE A 146 9.58 -11.02 1.27
CA ILE A 146 8.22 -11.32 1.75
C ILE A 146 7.49 -9.99 1.92
N VAL A 147 6.39 -9.82 1.21
CA VAL A 147 5.53 -8.64 1.38
C VAL A 147 4.72 -8.79 2.66
N VAL A 148 4.69 -7.76 3.47
CA VAL A 148 3.96 -7.73 4.74
C VAL A 148 2.95 -6.58 4.74
N ASP A 149 1.76 -6.86 5.25
CA ASP A 149 0.67 -5.89 5.35
C ASP A 149 0.01 -6.05 6.73
N TYR A 150 0.02 -4.99 7.52
CA TYR A 150 -0.49 -4.99 8.88
C TYR A 150 -1.99 -4.74 8.90
N LYS A 151 -2.75 -5.65 9.51
CA LYS A 151 -4.22 -5.54 9.61
C LYS A 151 -4.67 -5.60 11.07
N ALA A 152 -5.15 -4.49 11.59
CA ALA A 152 -5.78 -4.47 12.90
C ALA A 152 -7.23 -4.95 12.79
N THR A 153 -7.67 -5.74 13.77
CA THR A 153 -9.05 -6.21 13.89
C THR A 153 -9.47 -6.23 15.36
N ALA A 154 -10.75 -5.96 15.60
CA ALA A 154 -11.37 -6.03 16.93
C ALA A 154 -12.07 -7.38 17.20
N LYS A 155 -11.74 -8.43 16.45
CA LYS A 155 -12.32 -9.76 16.70
C LYS A 155 -11.79 -10.36 18.01
N THR A 156 -12.67 -11.05 18.73
CA THR A 156 -12.33 -11.76 19.96
C THR A 156 -11.63 -13.10 19.71
N GLN A 157 -11.76 -13.64 18.50
CA GLN A 157 -11.11 -14.88 18.08
C GLN A 157 -9.83 -14.55 17.31
N GLU A 158 -8.78 -15.32 17.58
CA GLU A 158 -7.54 -15.28 16.83
C GLU A 158 -7.79 -15.60 15.35
N ILE A 159 -7.16 -14.83 14.45
CA ILE A 159 -7.21 -15.08 13.03
C ILE A 159 -5.89 -15.72 12.63
N THR A 160 -5.91 -17.02 12.40
CA THR A 160 -4.73 -17.83 12.02
C THR A 160 -4.56 -17.94 10.51
N GLU A 161 -5.64 -17.71 9.75
CA GLU A 161 -5.63 -17.81 8.28
C GLU A 161 -6.65 -16.86 7.62
N LEU A 162 -6.40 -16.51 6.38
CA LEU A 162 -7.39 -15.88 5.54
C LEU A 162 -8.43 -16.94 5.12
N GLY A 163 -9.72 -16.60 5.26
CA GLY A 163 -10.81 -17.50 4.90
C GLY A 163 -10.74 -18.03 3.44
N PRO A 164 -11.72 -18.83 2.99
CA PRO A 164 -11.68 -19.48 1.68
C PRO A 164 -11.59 -18.48 0.53
N ILE A 165 -11.03 -18.94 -0.61
CA ILE A 165 -11.02 -18.18 -1.87
C ILE A 165 -12.47 -17.91 -2.30
N GLY A 166 -12.74 -16.71 -2.79
CA GLY A 166 -14.09 -16.22 -3.10
C GLY A 166 -14.74 -15.45 -1.93
N GLY A 167 -14.08 -15.39 -0.77
CA GLY A 167 -14.53 -14.63 0.39
C GLY A 167 -14.10 -13.17 0.38
N TRP A 168 -14.57 -12.42 1.37
CA TRP A 168 -14.25 -10.99 1.50
C TRP A 168 -12.75 -10.71 1.75
N HIS A 169 -11.98 -11.70 2.21
CA HIS A 169 -10.53 -11.59 2.39
C HIS A 169 -9.74 -11.58 1.07
N ASP A 170 -10.37 -11.87 -0.06
CA ASP A 170 -9.68 -11.86 -1.37
C ASP A 170 -9.14 -10.48 -1.75
N VAL A 171 -9.72 -9.42 -1.20
CA VAL A 171 -9.18 -8.06 -1.30
C VAL A 171 -7.73 -8.00 -0.77
N TYR A 172 -7.45 -8.68 0.35
CA TYR A 172 -6.12 -8.73 0.94
C TYR A 172 -5.17 -9.60 0.12
N ARG A 173 -5.65 -10.77 -0.38
CA ARG A 173 -4.86 -11.63 -1.27
C ARG A 173 -4.42 -10.88 -2.53
N ARG A 174 -5.37 -10.25 -3.23
CA ARG A 174 -5.07 -9.43 -4.42
C ARG A 174 -4.13 -8.27 -4.11
N GLN A 175 -4.24 -7.67 -2.93
CA GLN A 175 -3.31 -6.63 -2.48
C GLN A 175 -1.88 -7.18 -2.43
N MET A 176 -1.68 -8.33 -1.78
CA MET A 176 -0.38 -8.97 -1.67
C MET A 176 0.15 -9.39 -3.04
N GLU A 177 -0.69 -9.99 -3.89
CA GLU A 177 -0.33 -10.40 -5.24
C GLU A 177 0.15 -9.22 -6.10
N VAL A 178 -0.53 -8.07 -6.04
CA VAL A 178 -0.11 -6.86 -6.76
C VAL A 178 1.25 -6.38 -6.29
N TYR A 179 1.49 -6.34 -4.98
CA TYR A 179 2.78 -5.90 -4.43
C TYR A 179 3.91 -6.88 -4.77
N GLN A 180 3.67 -8.19 -4.63
CA GLN A 180 4.62 -9.23 -5.05
C GLN A 180 4.93 -9.12 -6.56
N TRP A 181 3.90 -8.89 -7.38
CA TRP A 181 4.08 -8.70 -8.82
C TRP A 181 4.97 -7.49 -9.12
N ILE A 182 4.73 -6.34 -8.49
CA ILE A 182 5.56 -5.13 -8.68
C ILE A 182 7.02 -5.44 -8.30
N LEU A 183 7.28 -6.05 -7.13
CA LEU A 183 8.63 -6.41 -6.71
C LEU A 183 9.34 -7.34 -7.69
N ARG A 184 8.63 -8.34 -8.24
CA ARG A 184 9.18 -9.22 -9.29
C ARG A 184 9.53 -8.45 -10.57
N GLN A 185 8.69 -7.48 -10.98
CA GLN A 185 8.98 -6.62 -12.13
C GLN A 185 10.18 -5.70 -11.87
N LEU A 186 10.45 -5.33 -10.63
CA LEU A 186 11.62 -4.57 -10.21
C LEU A 186 12.90 -5.44 -10.10
N GLY A 187 12.79 -6.74 -10.36
CA GLY A 187 13.92 -7.66 -10.40
C GLY A 187 14.22 -8.37 -9.07
N HIS A 188 13.35 -8.26 -8.08
CA HIS A 188 13.53 -8.96 -6.80
C HIS A 188 13.02 -10.40 -6.85
N SER A 189 13.71 -11.31 -6.14
CA SER A 189 13.18 -12.63 -5.81
C SER A 189 12.14 -12.47 -4.71
N VAL A 190 10.94 -13.00 -4.90
CA VAL A 190 9.82 -12.83 -3.97
C VAL A 190 9.23 -14.17 -3.63
N SER A 191 9.12 -14.44 -2.32
CA SER A 191 8.49 -15.65 -1.79
C SER A 191 7.04 -15.75 -2.23
N SER A 192 6.59 -16.96 -2.51
CA SER A 192 5.21 -17.29 -2.89
C SER A 192 4.33 -17.49 -1.66
#